data_5920fdd5518a235c90962ac5433bf4ef
#
_entry.id   5920fdd5518a235c90962ac5433bf4ef
#
_cell.length_a   1.000
_cell.length_b   1.000
_cell.length_c   1.000
_cell.angle_alpha   90.00
_cell.angle_beta   90.00
_cell.angle_gamma   90.00
#
_symmetry.space_group_name_H-M   'P 1'
#
loop_
_entity.id
_entity.type
_entity.pdbx_description
1 polymer ?
#
loop_
_entity_poly.entity_id
_entity_poly.type
_entity_poly.pdbx_seq_one_letter_code
_entity_poly.pdbx_strand_id
1 'polypeptide(L)'
;MITPLLKVGPIDEYFLFLADDDIRIKGTRIGIEHILYEYIHNAKSPEAIDLLFPTLTLEQIYATILYYFQNTETIGQYVSDWLDYTLKAEAAQDQDPTIQNLKQLHQTKPN
;
A
#
# COMPACT_ATOMS: atom_id res chain seq x y z
N MET A 1 31.21 -4.38 20.51
CA MET A 1 30.54 -4.17 20.66
C MET A 1 29.89 -3.27 20.40
N ILE A 2 29.47 -2.94 20.09
CA ILE A 2 29.00 -2.29 19.87
C ILE A 2 28.13 -1.75 19.86
N THR A 3 27.68 -1.54 19.74
CA THR A 3 27.04 -0.86 19.62
C THR A 3 25.77 -0.53 19.99
N PRO A 4 25.46 -0.37 21.08
CA PRO A 4 24.18 0.06 21.59
C PRO A 4 23.71 1.38 21.02
N LEU A 5 24.62 2.09 20.42
CA LEU A 5 24.28 3.38 19.82
C LEU A 5 23.44 3.25 18.55
N LEU A 6 23.51 2.07 17.92
CA LEU A 6 22.73 1.80 16.71
C LEU A 6 21.48 1.02 17.06
N LYS A 7 20.80 1.50 18.07
CA LYS A 7 19.57 0.89 18.48
C LYS A 7 18.54 0.99 17.37
N VAL A 8 18.22 -0.14 16.80
CA VAL A 8 17.17 -0.23 15.81
C VAL A 8 15.94 -0.72 16.53
N GLY A 9 14.90 0.08 16.54
CA GLY A 9 13.65 -0.33 17.15
C GLY A 9 13.03 -1.48 16.38
N PRO A 10 12.05 -2.18 16.96
CA PRO A 10 11.33 -3.20 16.23
C PRO A 10 10.70 -2.62 14.98
N ILE A 11 10.68 -3.44 13.92
CA ILE A 11 10.08 -3.03 12.64
C ILE A 11 8.63 -2.59 12.84
N ASP A 12 7.95 -3.17 13.84
CA ASP A 12 6.56 -2.85 14.13
C ASP A 12 6.35 -1.39 14.48
N GLU A 13 7.38 -0.70 14.96
CA GLU A 13 7.26 0.70 15.35
C GLU A 13 7.02 1.63 14.16
N TYR A 14 7.25 1.15 12.96
CA TYR A 14 6.94 1.93 11.75
C TYR A 14 5.45 1.97 11.44
N PHE A 15 4.64 1.14 12.10
CA PHE A 15 3.26 0.92 11.70
C PHE A 15 2.28 1.17 12.83
N LEU A 16 1.04 1.45 12.43
CA LEU A 16 -0.10 1.55 13.33
C LEU A 16 -1.06 0.43 12.93
N PHE A 17 -1.27 -0.50 13.87
CA PHE A 17 -2.12 -1.66 13.65
C PHE A 17 -3.51 -1.35 14.18
N LEU A 18 -4.41 -0.93 13.27
CA LEU A 18 -5.77 -0.54 13.65
C LEU A 18 -6.72 -1.73 13.65
N ALA A 19 -6.50 -2.67 12.74
CA ALA A 19 -7.27 -3.90 12.62
C ALA A 19 -6.44 -4.88 11.80
N ASP A 20 -6.89 -6.12 11.70
CA ASP A 20 -6.19 -7.13 10.91
C ASP A 20 -6.13 -6.75 9.42
N ASP A 21 -7.09 -5.96 8.98
CA ASP A 21 -7.18 -5.50 7.60
C ASP A 21 -6.89 -4.00 7.44
N ASP A 22 -6.30 -3.38 8.45
CA ASP A 22 -6.01 -1.93 8.42
C ASP A 22 -4.71 -1.65 9.16
N ILE A 23 -3.61 -1.78 8.44
CA ILE A 23 -2.27 -1.49 8.95
C ILE A 23 -1.75 -0.30 8.16
N ARG A 24 -1.38 0.75 8.86
CA ARG A 24 -0.92 2.00 8.24
C ARG A 24 0.49 2.33 8.67
N ILE A 25 1.15 3.15 7.86
CA ILE A 25 2.44 3.70 8.24
C ILE A 25 2.18 4.76 9.31
N LYS A 26 2.85 4.59 10.45
CA LYS A 26 2.63 5.45 11.63
C LYS A 26 2.80 6.92 11.25
N GLY A 27 1.88 7.73 11.73
CA GLY A 27 1.89 9.17 11.46
C GLY A 27 1.30 9.56 10.12
N THR A 28 0.77 8.61 9.37
CA THR A 28 0.13 8.87 8.08
C THR A 28 -1.21 8.15 8.02
N ARG A 29 -1.95 8.43 6.95
CA ARG A 29 -3.17 7.68 6.63
C ARG A 29 -2.93 6.65 5.55
N ILE A 30 -1.68 6.42 5.19
CA ILE A 30 -1.33 5.53 4.09
C ILE A 30 -1.23 4.11 4.61
N GLY A 31 -2.09 3.24 4.10
CA GLY A 31 -2.05 1.83 4.41
C GLY A 31 -0.89 1.15 3.70
N ILE A 32 -0.36 0.10 4.31
CA ILE A 32 0.77 -0.63 3.74
C ILE A 32 0.41 -1.28 2.40
N GLU A 33 -0.87 -1.55 2.17
CA GLU A 33 -1.33 -2.15 0.91
C GLU A 33 -0.97 -1.29 -0.29
N HIS A 34 -0.98 0.03 -0.16
CA HIS A 34 -0.65 0.92 -1.28
C HIS A 34 0.81 0.80 -1.69
N ILE A 35 1.71 0.71 -0.73
CA ILE A 35 3.13 0.54 -1.02
C ILE A 35 3.40 -0.86 -1.56
N LEU A 36 2.82 -1.87 -0.92
CA LEU A 36 3.09 -3.25 -1.29
C LEU A 36 2.45 -3.63 -2.61
N TYR A 37 1.33 -3.02 -2.98
CA TYR A 37 0.75 -3.20 -4.30
C TYR A 37 1.75 -2.78 -5.38
N GLU A 38 2.38 -1.62 -5.22
CA GLU A 38 3.36 -1.14 -6.19
C GLU A 38 4.59 -2.05 -6.25
N TYR A 39 5.00 -2.57 -5.10
CA TYR A 39 6.16 -3.44 -5.04
C TYR A 39 5.88 -4.85 -5.59
N ILE A 40 4.79 -5.46 -5.14
CA ILE A 40 4.48 -6.86 -5.46
C ILE A 40 3.90 -6.99 -6.87
N HIS A 41 2.90 -6.18 -7.18
CA HIS A 41 2.14 -6.33 -8.43
C HIS A 41 2.70 -5.51 -9.57
N ASN A 42 3.26 -4.34 -9.29
CA ASN A 42 3.81 -3.47 -10.33
C ASN A 42 5.33 -3.53 -10.43
N ALA A 43 5.96 -4.36 -9.60
CA ALA A 43 7.40 -4.61 -9.61
C ALA A 43 8.26 -3.35 -9.54
N LYS A 44 7.77 -2.33 -8.82
CA LYS A 44 8.50 -1.07 -8.68
C LYS A 44 9.56 -1.18 -7.60
N SER A 45 10.69 -0.52 -7.84
CA SER A 45 11.73 -0.42 -6.81
C SER A 45 11.27 0.47 -5.67
N PRO A 46 11.87 0.32 -4.47
CA PRO A 46 11.55 1.23 -3.37
C PRO A 46 11.73 2.69 -3.74
N GLU A 47 12.74 3.02 -4.53
CA GLU A 47 13.01 4.38 -4.95
C GLU A 47 11.91 4.91 -5.88
N ALA A 48 11.40 4.06 -6.77
CA ALA A 48 10.28 4.44 -7.64
C ALA A 48 9.01 4.64 -6.83
N ILE A 49 8.79 3.81 -5.80
CA ILE A 49 7.64 3.95 -4.89
C ILE A 49 7.74 5.26 -4.12
N ASP A 50 8.93 5.63 -3.68
CA ASP A 50 9.15 6.89 -2.98
C ASP A 50 8.66 8.09 -3.79
N LEU A 51 8.84 8.05 -5.10
CA LEU A 51 8.37 9.12 -5.98
C LEU A 51 6.84 9.21 -6.02
N LEU A 52 6.16 8.09 -5.80
CA LEU A 52 4.69 8.05 -5.79
C LEU A 52 4.10 8.56 -4.47
N PHE A 53 4.87 8.48 -3.40
CA PHE A 53 4.39 8.84 -2.05
C PHE A 53 5.33 9.86 -1.43
N PRO A 54 5.29 11.11 -1.93
CA PRO A 54 6.28 12.12 -1.50
C PRO A 54 6.20 12.50 -0.03
N THR A 55 5.12 12.15 0.66
CA THR A 55 4.99 12.40 2.10
C THR A 55 5.65 11.32 2.95
N LEU A 56 6.06 10.21 2.34
CA LEU A 56 6.77 9.15 3.04
C LEU A 56 8.26 9.29 2.85
N THR A 57 9.01 8.77 3.82
CA THR A 57 10.46 8.67 3.69
C THR A 57 10.81 7.35 3.02
N LEU A 58 11.97 7.31 2.41
CA LEU A 58 12.49 6.08 1.83
C LEU A 58 12.66 5.00 2.90
N GLU A 59 13.03 5.41 4.11
CA GLU A 59 13.13 4.50 5.25
C GLU A 59 11.80 3.81 5.54
N GLN A 60 10.72 4.56 5.53
CA GLN A 60 9.38 3.99 5.77
C GLN A 60 9.00 3.00 4.69
N ILE A 61 9.37 3.27 3.45
CA ILE A 61 9.08 2.37 2.33
C ILE A 61 9.88 1.08 2.45
N TYR A 62 11.17 1.18 2.75
CA TYR A 62 11.99 -0.02 2.98
C TYR A 62 11.51 -0.82 4.17
N ALA A 63 11.08 -0.14 5.25
CA ALA A 63 10.54 -0.82 6.42
C ALA A 63 9.28 -1.61 6.06
N THR A 64 8.42 -1.05 5.23
CA THR A 64 7.19 -1.71 4.80
C THR A 64 7.50 -2.96 3.99
N ILE A 65 8.46 -2.86 3.09
CA ILE A 65 8.87 -4.00 2.27
C ILE A 65 9.52 -5.09 3.14
N LEU A 66 10.35 -4.69 4.09
CA LEU A 66 10.98 -5.64 5.01
C LEU A 66 9.92 -6.36 5.85
N TYR A 67 8.93 -5.62 6.34
CA TYR A 67 7.84 -6.20 7.11
C TYR A 67 7.10 -7.25 6.28
N TYR A 68 6.85 -6.98 5.01
CA TYR A 68 6.28 -7.95 4.09
C TYR A 68 7.15 -9.20 3.99
N PHE A 69 8.47 -9.04 3.81
CA PHE A 69 9.36 -10.20 3.69
C PHE A 69 9.42 -11.03 4.97
N GLN A 70 9.24 -10.41 6.13
CA GLN A 70 9.20 -11.13 7.40
C GLN A 70 7.86 -11.85 7.61
N ASN A 71 6.83 -11.49 6.86
CA ASN A 71 5.48 -12.01 7.03
C ASN A 71 4.83 -12.26 5.66
N THR A 72 5.56 -12.92 4.78
CA THR A 72 5.21 -13.00 3.36
C THR A 72 3.82 -13.56 3.13
N GLU A 73 3.46 -14.66 3.80
CA GLU A 73 2.16 -15.27 3.60
C GLU A 73 1.03 -14.40 4.12
N THR A 74 1.17 -13.94 5.35
CA THR A 74 0.12 -13.15 6.02
C THR A 74 -0.09 -11.82 5.32
N ILE A 75 0.99 -11.12 5.03
CA ILE A 75 0.89 -9.79 4.43
C ILE A 75 0.63 -9.90 2.93
N GLY A 76 1.13 -10.93 2.27
CA GLY A 76 0.74 -11.20 0.89
C GLY A 76 -0.76 -11.41 0.76
N GLN A 77 -1.36 -12.16 1.68
CA GLN A 77 -2.80 -12.36 1.72
C GLN A 77 -3.54 -11.05 2.03
N TYR A 78 -3.00 -10.25 2.95
CA TYR A 78 -3.54 -8.95 3.27
C TYR A 78 -3.68 -8.08 2.02
N VAL A 79 -2.62 -8.00 1.22
CA VAL A 79 -2.63 -7.18 -0.01
C VAL A 79 -3.59 -7.77 -1.04
N SER A 80 -3.61 -9.09 -1.17
CA SER A 80 -4.50 -9.78 -2.10
C SER A 80 -5.96 -9.55 -1.73
N ASP A 81 -6.30 -9.64 -0.46
CA ASP A 81 -7.66 -9.40 0.03
C ASP A 81 -8.09 -7.96 -0.19
N TRP A 82 -7.19 -7.03 0.07
CA TRP A 82 -7.45 -5.61 -0.16
C TRP A 82 -7.70 -5.34 -1.64
N LEU A 83 -6.89 -5.92 -2.51
CA LEU A 83 -7.04 -5.73 -3.95
C LEU A 83 -8.38 -6.31 -4.44
N ASP A 84 -8.72 -7.51 -3.97
CA ASP A 84 -9.97 -8.15 -4.32
C ASP A 84 -11.18 -7.31 -3.88
N TYR A 85 -11.15 -6.82 -2.65
CA TYR A 85 -12.18 -5.94 -2.13
C TYR A 85 -12.29 -4.67 -2.97
N THR A 86 -11.16 -4.07 -3.33
CA THR A 86 -11.12 -2.83 -4.11
C THR A 86 -11.71 -3.04 -5.51
N LEU A 87 -11.35 -4.14 -6.15
CA LEU A 87 -11.89 -4.46 -7.47
C LEU A 87 -13.41 -4.71 -7.42
N LYS A 88 -13.90 -5.37 -6.38
CA LYS A 88 -15.32 -5.60 -6.20
C LYS A 88 -16.07 -4.29 -5.94
N ALA A 89 -15.48 -3.40 -5.17
CA ALA A 89 -16.08 -2.09 -4.90
C ALA A 89 -16.15 -1.26 -6.17
N GLU A 90 -15.13 -1.30 -7.00
CA GLU A 90 -15.15 -0.62 -8.30
C GLU A 90 -16.21 -1.20 -9.22
N ALA A 91 -16.32 -2.52 -9.27
CA ALA A 91 -17.34 -3.18 -10.08
C ALA A 91 -18.76 -2.79 -9.63
N ALA A 92 -18.97 -2.69 -8.32
CA ALA A 92 -20.25 -2.24 -7.79
C ALA A 92 -20.56 -0.79 -8.18
N GLN A 93 -19.54 0.07 -8.13
CA GLN A 93 -19.69 1.46 -8.57
C GLN A 93 -19.96 1.56 -10.07
N ASP A 94 -19.33 0.70 -10.85
CA ASP A 94 -19.54 0.67 -12.30
C ASP A 94 -20.97 0.36 -12.69
N GLN A 95 -21.72 -0.27 -11.81
CA GLN A 95 -23.12 -0.58 -12.05
C GLN A 95 -24.05 0.58 -11.70
N ASP A 96 -23.55 1.63 -11.07
CA ASP A 96 -24.31 2.84 -10.78
C ASP A 96 -24.45 3.64 -12.08
N PRO A 97 -25.67 3.97 -12.53
CA PRO A 97 -25.83 4.69 -13.79
C PRO A 97 -25.08 6.00 -13.87
N THR A 98 -25.00 6.74 -12.77
CA THR A 98 -24.28 8.01 -12.73
C THR A 98 -22.79 7.79 -12.97
N ILE A 99 -22.22 6.81 -12.30
CA ILE A 99 -20.79 6.48 -12.44
C ILE A 99 -20.50 5.96 -13.85
N GLN A 100 -21.38 5.13 -14.39
CA GLN A 100 -21.21 4.64 -15.77
C GLN A 100 -21.23 5.77 -16.77
N ASN A 101 -22.12 6.73 -16.60
CA ASN A 101 -22.18 7.89 -17.48
C ASN A 101 -20.89 8.70 -17.44
N LEU A 102 -20.33 8.91 -16.25
CA LEU A 102 -19.07 9.60 -16.10
C LEU A 102 -17.93 8.85 -16.77
N LYS A 103 -17.90 7.53 -16.63
CA LYS A 103 -16.88 6.71 -17.27
C LYS A 103 -17.00 6.73 -18.79
N GLN A 104 -18.21 6.72 -19.31
CA GLN A 104 -18.42 6.82 -20.76
C GLN A 104 -17.90 8.15 -21.29
N LEU A 105 -18.10 9.24 -20.55
CA LEU A 105 -17.56 10.53 -20.94
C LEU A 105 -16.03 10.51 -20.98
N HIS A 106 -15.40 9.84 -20.03
CA HIS A 106 -13.96 9.67 -20.04
C HIS A 106 -13.49 8.84 -21.22
N GLN A 107 -14.22 7.79 -21.56
CA GLN A 107 -13.85 6.89 -22.64
C GLN A 107 -13.97 7.55 -24.01
N THR A 108 -14.84 8.55 -24.14
CA THR A 108 -15.03 9.26 -25.41
C THR A 108 -14.00 10.33 -25.64
N LYS A 109 -13.16 10.65 -24.66
CA LYS A 109 -12.11 11.62 -24.82
C LYS A 109 -10.98 11.03 -25.66
N PRO A 110 -10.50 11.74 -26.68
CA PRO A 110 -9.34 11.29 -27.41
C PRO A 110 -8.12 11.36 -26.50
N ASN A 111 -7.31 10.35 -26.57
CA ASN A 111 -6.08 10.29 -25.80
C ASN A 111 -4.89 10.41 -26.73
#